data_2d5db96be2b67348233cd01b6e797adf
#
_entry.id   2d5db96be2b67348233cd01b6e797adf
#
_cell.length_a   1.000
_cell.length_b   1.000
_cell.length_c   1.000
_cell.angle_alpha   90.00
_cell.angle_beta   90.00
_cell.angle_gamma   90.00
#
_symmetry.space_group_name_H-M   'P 1'
#
loop_
_entity.id
_entity.type
_entity.pdbx_description
1 polymer ?
#
loop_
_entity_poly.entity_id
_entity_poly.type
_entity_poly.pdbx_seq_one_letter_code
_entity_poly.pdbx_strand_id
1 'polypeptide(L)'
;MRQTSLGSPSQSSRVGVLVFSAVAAAILSAGRAEAQQGNGAMLDRLAAVKQNAAANQQALRKYSWVENIQIALNGQVKGNRQMGCQYGADGKPACNPIGAQPQQPQQRGIRGRIAAEKKEDLQEYMQLVKSVIGMYVPPQAELMEHAFRGGNVSLAPQPAAGESALTFKNYAQQGDSMSLDFAMAAKKLAALQVNTYVGDPSNPVRMAVQFAPLPDGTNHPAHIVVNAPAKNLQVTIDNSNYQRIAP
;
A
#
# COMPACT_ATOMS: atom_id res chain seq x y z
N MET A 1 -48.69 81.16 -14.08
CA MET A 1 -49.02 81.10 -15.56
C MET A 1 -48.25 79.97 -16.19
N ARG A 2 -49.00 79.06 -16.82
CA ARG A 2 -48.61 78.09 -17.88
C ARG A 2 -47.66 76.97 -17.46
N GLN A 3 -48.14 75.76 -17.33
CA GLN A 3 -48.52 74.71 -18.32
C GLN A 3 -47.31 73.97 -18.88
N THR A 4 -47.31 72.66 -18.47
CA THR A 4 -47.45 71.44 -19.22
C THR A 4 -46.25 71.02 -20.09
N SER A 5 -45.75 69.78 -19.81
CA SER A 5 -45.99 68.74 -20.82
C SER A 5 -45.48 67.35 -20.33
N LEU A 6 -46.33 66.40 -20.51
CA LEU A 6 -46.15 64.94 -20.32
C LEU A 6 -45.15 64.38 -21.31
N GLY A 7 -44.36 63.40 -20.87
CA GLY A 7 -43.60 62.52 -21.72
C GLY A 7 -43.58 61.14 -21.10
N SER A 8 -44.29 60.21 -21.67
CA SER A 8 -44.46 58.81 -21.26
C SER A 8 -43.15 57.99 -21.32
N PRO A 9 -43.04 56.94 -20.50
CA PRO A 9 -41.87 56.07 -20.47
C PRO A 9 -41.98 54.98 -21.55
N SER A 10 -40.87 54.75 -22.23
CA SER A 10 -40.72 53.57 -23.08
C SER A 10 -40.36 52.36 -22.25
N GLN A 11 -41.23 51.39 -22.30
CA GLN A 11 -40.92 50.00 -21.90
C GLN A 11 -39.92 49.40 -22.88
N SER A 12 -38.75 48.98 -22.41
CA SER A 12 -37.95 48.01 -23.16
C SER A 12 -37.05 47.19 -22.22
N SER A 13 -37.23 45.91 -22.35
CA SER A 13 -36.28 44.81 -22.04
C SER A 13 -35.97 44.48 -20.59
N ARG A 14 -36.88 43.73 -19.96
CA ARG A 14 -36.57 42.81 -18.86
C ARG A 14 -36.61 41.35 -19.37
N VAL A 15 -35.92 40.97 -20.42
CA VAL A 15 -35.88 39.61 -20.95
C VAL A 15 -34.47 38.97 -20.93
N GLY A 16 -33.43 39.76 -20.60
CA GLY A 16 -32.03 39.31 -20.75
C GLY A 16 -31.36 38.65 -19.51
N VAL A 17 -31.97 38.67 -18.32
CA VAL A 17 -31.26 38.27 -17.08
C VAL A 17 -31.61 36.86 -16.59
N LEU A 18 -32.71 36.26 -17.06
CA LEU A 18 -33.16 34.95 -16.58
C LEU A 18 -32.51 33.73 -17.28
N VAL A 19 -31.90 33.92 -18.44
CA VAL A 19 -31.32 32.80 -19.21
C VAL A 19 -29.90 32.45 -18.71
N PHE A 20 -29.15 33.39 -18.14
CA PHE A 20 -27.80 33.13 -17.61
C PHE A 20 -27.77 32.39 -16.27
N SER A 21 -28.80 32.53 -15.44
CA SER A 21 -28.86 31.86 -14.12
C SER A 21 -29.19 30.38 -14.20
N ALA A 22 -29.90 29.92 -15.23
CA ALA A 22 -30.28 28.53 -15.40
C ALA A 22 -29.12 27.66 -15.91
N VAL A 23 -28.23 28.21 -16.76
CA VAL A 23 -27.08 27.47 -17.30
C VAL A 23 -25.99 27.32 -16.25
N ALA A 24 -25.75 28.32 -15.40
CA ALA A 24 -24.78 28.21 -14.31
C ALA A 24 -25.20 27.17 -13.24
N ALA A 25 -26.48 27.02 -12.95
CA ALA A 25 -26.99 26.02 -12.02
C ALA A 25 -26.86 24.58 -12.57
N ALA A 26 -27.00 24.39 -13.88
CA ALA A 26 -26.86 23.07 -14.51
C ALA A 26 -25.40 22.59 -14.54
N ILE A 27 -24.42 23.48 -14.73
CA ILE A 27 -22.99 23.13 -14.72
C ILE A 27 -22.52 22.77 -13.31
N LEU A 28 -23.01 23.45 -12.27
CA LEU A 28 -22.71 23.13 -10.87
C LEU A 28 -23.34 21.81 -10.39
N SER A 29 -24.49 21.41 -10.94
CA SER A 29 -25.14 20.14 -10.61
C SER A 29 -24.47 18.95 -11.31
N ALA A 30 -23.98 19.11 -12.54
CA ALA A 30 -23.27 18.06 -13.25
C ALA A 30 -21.94 17.71 -12.55
N GLY A 31 -21.15 18.71 -12.16
CA GLY A 31 -19.88 18.48 -11.45
C GLY A 31 -20.06 17.82 -10.07
N ARG A 32 -21.19 18.04 -9.38
CA ARG A 32 -21.51 17.35 -8.11
C ARG A 32 -21.94 15.90 -8.32
N ALA A 33 -22.63 15.59 -9.39
CA ALA A 33 -23.05 14.24 -9.72
C ALA A 33 -21.88 13.33 -10.08
N GLU A 34 -20.91 13.84 -10.85
CA GLU A 34 -19.69 13.11 -11.20
C GLU A 34 -18.78 12.86 -9.98
N ALA A 35 -18.64 13.84 -9.10
CA ALA A 35 -17.88 13.69 -7.86
C ALA A 35 -18.53 12.68 -6.89
N GLN A 36 -19.86 12.63 -6.82
CA GLN A 36 -20.58 11.65 -6.00
C GLN A 36 -20.51 10.22 -6.56
N GLN A 37 -20.57 10.06 -7.88
CA GLN A 37 -20.39 8.75 -8.53
C GLN A 37 -18.97 8.23 -8.37
N GLY A 38 -17.95 9.08 -8.44
CA GLY A 38 -16.55 8.71 -8.20
C GLY A 38 -16.31 8.22 -6.76
N ASN A 39 -16.90 8.89 -5.79
CA ASN A 39 -16.79 8.51 -4.38
C ASN A 39 -17.53 7.18 -4.09
N GLY A 40 -18.70 6.95 -4.67
CA GLY A 40 -19.44 5.70 -4.52
C GLY A 40 -18.65 4.51 -5.05
N ALA A 41 -18.15 4.59 -6.27
CA ALA A 41 -17.34 3.55 -6.88
C ALA A 41 -16.04 3.24 -6.09
N MET A 42 -15.43 4.25 -5.48
CA MET A 42 -14.24 4.08 -4.63
C MET A 42 -14.59 3.38 -3.31
N LEU A 43 -15.71 3.74 -2.68
CA LEU A 43 -16.19 3.08 -1.45
C LEU A 43 -16.51 1.61 -1.69
N ASP A 44 -17.18 1.28 -2.79
CA ASP A 44 -17.50 -0.10 -3.15
C ASP A 44 -16.23 -0.93 -3.37
N ARG A 45 -15.23 -0.35 -4.02
CA ARG A 45 -13.93 -1.02 -4.21
C ARG A 45 -13.20 -1.21 -2.90
N LEU A 46 -13.17 -0.21 -2.03
CA LEU A 46 -12.56 -0.31 -0.71
C LEU A 46 -13.23 -1.39 0.14
N ALA A 47 -14.56 -1.48 0.12
CA ALA A 47 -15.31 -2.52 0.80
C ALA A 47 -14.98 -3.92 0.26
N ALA A 48 -14.91 -4.08 -1.07
CA ALA A 48 -14.53 -5.34 -1.70
C ALA A 48 -13.09 -5.73 -1.35
N VAL A 49 -12.14 -4.78 -1.31
CA VAL A 49 -10.76 -4.99 -0.87
C VAL A 49 -10.73 -5.52 0.56
N LYS A 50 -11.42 -4.87 1.49
CA LYS A 50 -11.47 -5.27 2.91
C LYS A 50 -12.04 -6.68 3.08
N GLN A 51 -13.16 -6.97 2.42
CA GLN A 51 -13.80 -8.28 2.50
C GLN A 51 -12.93 -9.39 1.95
N ASN A 52 -12.34 -9.17 0.76
CA ASN A 52 -11.45 -10.16 0.12
C ASN A 52 -10.17 -10.37 0.93
N ALA A 53 -9.59 -9.31 1.49
CA ALA A 53 -8.40 -9.40 2.33
C ALA A 53 -8.67 -10.23 3.60
N ALA A 54 -9.79 -10.00 4.28
CA ALA A 54 -10.18 -10.75 5.47
C ALA A 54 -10.42 -12.24 5.18
N ALA A 55 -11.17 -12.56 4.12
CA ALA A 55 -11.42 -13.93 3.69
C ALA A 55 -10.12 -14.65 3.30
N ASN A 56 -9.25 -13.97 2.56
CA ASN A 56 -7.96 -14.49 2.14
C ASN A 56 -7.02 -14.74 3.32
N GLN A 57 -6.99 -13.85 4.31
CA GLN A 57 -6.21 -14.02 5.52
C GLN A 57 -6.65 -15.26 6.32
N GLN A 58 -7.96 -15.50 6.42
CA GLN A 58 -8.49 -16.71 7.06
C GLN A 58 -8.09 -17.98 6.28
N ALA A 59 -8.11 -17.92 4.95
CA ALA A 59 -7.68 -19.03 4.12
C ALA A 59 -6.17 -19.32 4.29
N LEU A 60 -5.33 -18.29 4.30
CA LEU A 60 -3.87 -18.41 4.49
C LEU A 60 -3.49 -19.01 5.86
N ARG A 61 -4.29 -18.81 6.90
CA ARG A 61 -4.03 -19.43 8.23
C ARG A 61 -4.02 -20.96 8.21
N LYS A 62 -4.54 -21.57 7.15
CA LYS A 62 -4.57 -23.03 6.96
C LYS A 62 -3.30 -23.55 6.28
N TYR A 63 -2.31 -22.69 6.06
CA TYR A 63 -1.10 -23.05 5.35
C TYR A 63 0.15 -22.81 6.17
N SER A 64 1.12 -23.71 6.02
CA SER A 64 2.53 -23.46 6.28
C SER A 64 3.26 -23.23 4.97
N TRP A 65 4.40 -22.52 5.01
CA TRP A 65 5.20 -22.21 3.83
C TRP A 65 6.68 -22.09 4.17
N VAL A 66 7.52 -22.00 3.17
CA VAL A 66 8.94 -21.72 3.30
C VAL A 66 9.25 -20.34 2.78
N GLU A 67 9.89 -19.51 3.60
CA GLU A 67 10.46 -18.23 3.18
C GLU A 67 11.95 -18.41 2.87
N ASN A 68 12.36 -18.04 1.64
CA ASN A 68 13.74 -17.91 1.26
C ASN A 68 14.13 -16.44 1.32
N ILE A 69 14.94 -16.07 2.32
CA ILE A 69 15.32 -14.68 2.58
C ILE A 69 16.75 -14.46 2.10
N GLN A 70 16.94 -13.53 1.18
CA GLN A 70 18.25 -13.09 0.73
C GLN A 70 18.50 -11.66 1.22
N ILE A 71 19.66 -11.41 1.82
CA ILE A 71 20.07 -10.09 2.28
C ILE A 71 21.30 -9.67 1.47
N ALA A 72 21.17 -8.56 0.76
CA ALA A 72 22.26 -7.93 0.02
C ALA A 72 22.63 -6.58 0.65
N LEU A 73 23.91 -6.31 0.75
CA LEU A 73 24.48 -5.05 1.24
C LEU A 73 25.52 -4.55 0.24
N ASN A 74 25.40 -3.30 -0.19
CA ASN A 74 26.24 -2.73 -1.26
C ASN A 74 26.23 -3.58 -2.55
N GLY A 75 25.08 -4.11 -2.92
CA GLY A 75 24.89 -4.95 -4.11
C GLY A 75 25.47 -6.38 -3.99
N GLN A 76 26.04 -6.75 -2.85
CA GLN A 76 26.60 -8.08 -2.61
C GLN A 76 25.71 -8.88 -1.66
N VAL A 77 25.39 -10.12 -2.02
CA VAL A 77 24.68 -11.05 -1.15
C VAL A 77 25.55 -11.36 0.06
N LYS A 78 25.05 -11.05 1.26
CA LYS A 78 25.72 -11.25 2.54
C LYS A 78 25.14 -12.39 3.36
N GLY A 79 23.93 -12.83 3.00
CA GLY A 79 23.29 -13.95 3.69
C GLY A 79 22.05 -14.44 2.99
N ASN A 80 21.85 -15.75 3.10
CA ASN A 80 20.64 -16.45 2.71
C ASN A 80 20.11 -17.20 3.92
N ARG A 81 18.80 -17.20 4.13
CA ARG A 81 18.14 -17.95 5.19
C ARG A 81 16.88 -18.60 4.66
N GLN A 82 16.60 -19.80 5.15
CA GLN A 82 15.32 -20.45 4.94
C GLN A 82 14.58 -20.53 6.27
N MET A 83 13.31 -20.16 6.24
CA MET A 83 12.44 -20.17 7.40
C MET A 83 11.20 -20.99 7.08
N GLY A 84 10.83 -21.90 7.99
CA GLY A 84 9.53 -22.57 7.97
C GLY A 84 8.52 -21.71 8.72
N CYS A 85 7.47 -21.30 8.06
CA CYS A 85 6.51 -20.33 8.57
C CYS A 85 5.10 -20.91 8.62
N GLN A 86 4.32 -20.46 9.58
CA GLN A 86 2.88 -20.66 9.70
C GLN A 86 2.26 -19.48 10.44
N TYR A 87 0.95 -19.32 10.37
CA TYR A 87 0.27 -18.30 11.18
C TYR A 87 0.09 -18.78 12.61
N GLY A 88 0.46 -17.96 13.57
CA GLY A 88 0.19 -18.16 14.99
C GLY A 88 -1.28 -17.88 15.36
N ALA A 89 -1.65 -18.14 16.60
CA ALA A 89 -2.98 -17.87 17.14
C ALA A 89 -3.35 -16.38 17.08
N ASP A 90 -2.34 -15.49 17.18
CA ASP A 90 -2.49 -14.03 17.04
C ASP A 90 -2.70 -13.56 15.60
N GLY A 91 -2.68 -14.49 14.63
CA GLY A 91 -2.83 -14.20 13.21
C GLY A 91 -1.59 -13.58 12.55
N LYS A 92 -0.44 -13.59 13.23
CA LYS A 92 0.84 -13.16 12.68
C LYS A 92 1.66 -14.37 12.22
N PRO A 93 2.53 -14.19 11.20
CA PRO A 93 3.47 -15.22 10.80
C PRO A 93 4.44 -15.56 11.94
N ALA A 94 4.53 -16.84 12.28
CA ALA A 94 5.52 -17.41 13.18
C ALA A 94 6.48 -18.26 12.35
N CYS A 95 7.75 -17.86 12.31
CA CYS A 95 8.76 -18.48 11.45
C CYS A 95 9.94 -19.02 12.26
N ASN A 96 10.37 -20.24 11.95
CA ASN A 96 11.52 -20.90 12.54
C ASN A 96 12.56 -21.19 11.45
N PRO A 97 13.88 -21.06 11.75
CA PRO A 97 14.92 -21.40 10.80
C PRO A 97 14.85 -22.88 10.37
N ILE A 98 15.03 -23.12 9.07
CA ILE A 98 15.19 -24.47 8.52
C ILE A 98 16.67 -24.69 8.22
N GLY A 99 17.25 -25.76 8.71
CA GLY A 99 18.64 -26.14 8.46
C GLY A 99 19.66 -25.49 9.42
N ALA A 100 20.93 -25.85 9.25
CA ALA A 100 22.01 -25.33 10.06
C ALA A 100 22.31 -23.87 9.70
N GLN A 101 22.28 -22.98 10.68
CA GLN A 101 22.73 -21.60 10.45
C GLN A 101 24.25 -21.60 10.23
N PRO A 102 24.75 -20.91 9.19
CA PRO A 102 26.18 -20.76 9.01
C PRO A 102 26.79 -20.09 10.25
N GLN A 103 27.66 -20.78 10.95
CA GLN A 103 28.45 -20.19 12.02
C GLN A 103 29.44 -19.21 11.40
N GLN A 104 29.23 -17.92 11.64
CA GLN A 104 30.20 -16.91 11.21
C GLN A 104 31.45 -17.00 12.09
N PRO A 105 32.65 -17.09 11.50
CA PRO A 105 33.90 -17.08 12.28
C PRO A 105 33.99 -15.79 13.09
N GLN A 106 34.19 -15.92 14.41
CA GLN A 106 34.41 -14.78 15.28
C GLN A 106 35.79 -14.20 15.01
N GLN A 107 35.83 -13.04 14.40
CA GLN A 107 37.10 -12.29 14.25
C GLN A 107 37.50 -11.73 15.63
N ARG A 108 38.75 -12.01 16.05
CA ARG A 108 39.31 -11.51 17.31
C ARG A 108 40.07 -10.22 17.10
N GLY A 109 40.23 -9.39 18.16
CA GLY A 109 41.01 -8.16 18.15
C GLY A 109 40.17 -6.91 17.74
N ILE A 110 40.88 -5.78 17.48
CA ILE A 110 40.25 -4.47 17.19
C ILE A 110 39.40 -4.52 15.94
N ARG A 111 39.83 -5.21 14.90
CA ARG A 111 39.03 -5.41 13.65
C ARG A 111 37.74 -6.20 13.93
N GLY A 112 37.79 -7.18 14.84
CA GLY A 112 36.64 -7.93 15.26
C GLY A 112 35.61 -7.07 16.01
N ARG A 113 36.05 -6.13 16.84
CA ARG A 113 35.15 -5.18 17.54
C ARG A 113 34.44 -4.26 16.56
N ILE A 114 35.17 -3.64 15.62
CA ILE A 114 34.57 -2.77 14.59
C ILE A 114 33.58 -3.55 13.71
N ALA A 115 33.89 -4.79 13.36
CA ALA A 115 32.99 -5.64 12.59
C ALA A 115 31.73 -6.03 13.38
N ALA A 116 31.87 -6.27 14.69
CA ALA A 116 30.75 -6.57 15.58
C ALA A 116 29.81 -5.37 15.73
N GLU A 117 30.35 -4.18 15.99
CA GLU A 117 29.60 -2.93 16.10
C GLU A 117 28.81 -2.63 14.81
N LYS A 118 29.46 -2.69 13.63
CA LYS A 118 28.77 -2.50 12.34
C LYS A 118 27.67 -3.54 12.09
N LYS A 119 27.86 -4.77 12.59
CA LYS A 119 26.84 -5.82 12.50
C LYS A 119 25.65 -5.53 13.41
N GLU A 120 25.91 -5.03 14.61
CA GLU A 120 24.88 -4.64 15.58
C GLU A 120 24.06 -3.48 15.04
N ASP A 121 24.69 -2.40 14.57
CA ASP A 121 24.05 -1.25 13.90
C ASP A 121 23.14 -1.69 12.72
N LEU A 122 23.63 -2.62 11.91
CA LEU A 122 22.84 -3.15 10.80
C LEU A 122 21.66 -3.97 11.28
N GLN A 123 21.83 -4.79 12.32
CA GLN A 123 20.76 -5.58 12.91
C GLN A 123 19.68 -4.68 13.51
N GLU A 124 20.06 -3.64 14.25
CA GLU A 124 19.17 -2.65 14.80
C GLU A 124 18.37 -1.95 13.68
N TYR A 125 19.07 -1.47 12.65
CA TYR A 125 18.43 -0.85 11.50
C TYR A 125 17.44 -1.79 10.79
N MET A 126 17.78 -3.08 10.64
CA MET A 126 16.87 -4.08 10.07
C MET A 126 15.62 -4.29 10.92
N GLN A 127 15.72 -4.21 12.25
CA GLN A 127 14.55 -4.28 13.13
C GLN A 127 13.64 -3.06 12.95
N LEU A 128 14.21 -1.86 12.81
CA LEU A 128 13.47 -0.65 12.51
C LEU A 128 12.76 -0.76 11.15
N VAL A 129 13.45 -1.22 10.10
CA VAL A 129 12.85 -1.47 8.78
C VAL A 129 11.70 -2.48 8.89
N LYS A 130 11.89 -3.58 9.61
CA LYS A 130 10.87 -4.60 9.83
C LYS A 130 9.65 -4.01 10.55
N SER A 131 9.86 -3.19 11.57
CA SER A 131 8.78 -2.52 12.31
C SER A 131 7.97 -1.58 11.40
N VAL A 132 8.65 -0.77 10.59
CA VAL A 132 8.01 0.13 9.63
C VAL A 132 7.22 -0.65 8.59
N ILE A 133 7.80 -1.69 7.99
CA ILE A 133 7.09 -2.53 7.00
C ILE A 133 5.86 -3.21 7.61
N GLY A 134 5.93 -3.60 8.88
CA GLY A 134 4.80 -4.19 9.61
C GLY A 134 3.56 -3.30 9.74
N MET A 135 3.67 -1.99 9.49
CA MET A 135 2.53 -1.08 9.42
C MET A 135 1.72 -1.20 8.12
N TYR A 136 2.33 -1.79 7.07
CA TYR A 136 1.73 -1.88 5.74
C TYR A 136 1.31 -3.30 5.35
N VAL A 137 1.86 -4.31 6.01
CA VAL A 137 1.58 -5.72 5.68
C VAL A 137 1.23 -6.51 6.96
N PRO A 138 -0.01 -7.01 7.08
CA PRO A 138 -1.14 -6.78 6.15
C PRO A 138 -1.65 -5.34 6.20
N PRO A 139 -2.27 -4.82 5.11
CA PRO A 139 -2.89 -3.50 5.11
C PRO A 139 -3.95 -3.38 6.22
N GLN A 140 -3.88 -2.28 6.99
CA GLN A 140 -4.78 -2.06 8.14
C GLN A 140 -6.02 -1.29 7.69
N ALA A 141 -7.19 -1.84 8.00
CA ALA A 141 -8.48 -1.27 7.59
C ALA A 141 -8.67 0.16 8.13
N GLU A 142 -8.27 0.39 9.38
CA GLU A 142 -8.42 1.68 10.06
C GLU A 142 -7.58 2.77 9.38
N LEU A 143 -6.36 2.46 8.98
CA LEU A 143 -5.48 3.40 8.26
C LEU A 143 -6.00 3.70 6.85
N MET A 144 -6.54 2.70 6.15
CA MET A 144 -7.19 2.89 4.85
C MET A 144 -8.41 3.81 4.98
N GLU A 145 -9.25 3.60 5.98
CA GLU A 145 -10.42 4.46 6.24
C GLU A 145 -10.02 5.89 6.64
N HIS A 146 -8.96 6.03 7.44
CA HIS A 146 -8.44 7.33 7.81
C HIS A 146 -7.95 8.11 6.59
N ALA A 147 -7.15 7.46 5.73
CA ALA A 147 -6.66 8.06 4.50
C ALA A 147 -7.82 8.43 3.56
N PHE A 148 -8.85 7.59 3.46
CA PHE A 148 -10.04 7.86 2.66
C PHE A 148 -10.81 9.10 3.17
N ARG A 149 -11.06 9.18 4.48
CA ARG A 149 -11.74 10.35 5.10
C ARG A 149 -10.94 11.63 4.95
N GLY A 150 -9.62 11.53 4.94
CA GLY A 150 -8.72 12.66 4.71
C GLY A 150 -8.57 13.08 3.23
N GLY A 151 -9.27 12.43 2.30
CA GLY A 151 -9.14 12.72 0.85
C GLY A 151 -7.80 12.30 0.26
N ASN A 152 -7.06 11.41 0.95
CA ASN A 152 -5.71 10.97 0.58
C ASN A 152 -5.72 9.66 -0.23
N VAL A 153 -6.85 9.33 -0.86
CA VAL A 153 -6.99 8.12 -1.69
C VAL A 153 -7.28 8.50 -3.13
N SER A 154 -6.56 7.89 -4.05
CA SER A 154 -6.76 8.04 -5.48
C SER A 154 -6.86 6.69 -6.17
N LEU A 155 -7.66 6.63 -7.22
CA LEU A 155 -7.80 5.48 -8.10
C LEU A 155 -7.16 5.83 -9.45
N ALA A 156 -6.24 5.00 -9.90
CA ALA A 156 -5.66 5.13 -11.22
C ALA A 156 -5.85 3.84 -12.02
N PRO A 157 -6.17 3.91 -13.31
CA PRO A 157 -6.09 2.77 -14.19
C PRO A 157 -4.63 2.35 -14.32
N GLN A 158 -4.33 1.06 -14.18
CA GLN A 158 -3.01 0.53 -14.45
C GLN A 158 -2.82 0.30 -15.95
N PRO A 159 -1.56 0.35 -16.43
CA PRO A 159 -1.24 0.11 -17.84
C PRO A 159 -1.65 -1.29 -18.33
N ALA A 160 -1.67 -2.28 -17.44
CA ALA A 160 -2.16 -3.62 -17.78
C ALA A 160 -3.69 -3.61 -17.87
N ALA A 161 -4.22 -4.12 -18.99
CA ALA A 161 -5.65 -4.17 -19.23
C ALA A 161 -6.37 -4.96 -18.12
N GLY A 162 -7.35 -4.35 -17.48
CA GLY A 162 -8.13 -4.98 -16.41
C GLY A 162 -7.55 -4.81 -15.01
N GLU A 163 -6.51 -4.02 -14.82
CA GLU A 163 -5.97 -3.67 -13.51
C GLU A 163 -6.35 -2.25 -13.10
N SER A 164 -6.40 -2.01 -11.80
CA SER A 164 -6.56 -0.67 -11.22
C SER A 164 -5.76 -0.56 -9.93
N ALA A 165 -5.11 0.59 -9.75
CA ALA A 165 -4.36 0.90 -8.55
C ALA A 165 -5.17 1.78 -7.61
N LEU A 166 -5.23 1.40 -6.35
CA LEU A 166 -5.74 2.21 -5.25
C LEU A 166 -4.55 2.74 -4.45
N THR A 167 -4.28 4.03 -4.54
CA THR A 167 -3.13 4.66 -3.88
C THR A 167 -3.59 5.47 -2.68
N PHE A 168 -2.99 5.19 -1.54
CA PHE A 168 -3.17 5.87 -0.26
C PHE A 168 -1.93 6.72 0.01
N LYS A 169 -2.10 8.02 0.19
CA LYS A 169 -1.05 8.96 0.64
C LYS A 169 -1.21 9.20 2.14
N ASN A 170 -0.09 9.46 2.82
CA ASN A 170 -0.08 9.64 4.28
C ASN A 170 -0.81 8.49 4.99
N TYR A 171 -0.49 7.25 4.59
CA TYR A 171 -1.18 6.06 5.05
C TYR A 171 -0.89 5.75 6.52
N ALA A 172 0.38 5.56 6.88
CA ALA A 172 0.82 5.27 8.24
C ALA A 172 1.64 6.41 8.85
N GLN A 173 2.29 7.20 8.01
CA GLN A 173 3.06 8.38 8.43
C GLN A 173 3.05 9.46 7.35
N GLN A 174 3.34 10.69 7.76
CA GLN A 174 3.29 11.83 6.84
C GLN A 174 4.30 11.66 5.70
N GLY A 175 3.87 11.88 4.46
CA GLY A 175 4.72 11.79 3.27
C GLY A 175 4.92 10.37 2.74
N ASP A 176 4.37 9.35 3.36
CA ASP A 176 4.38 7.99 2.85
C ASP A 176 3.31 7.74 1.77
N SER A 177 3.39 6.60 1.12
CA SER A 177 2.34 6.11 0.24
C SER A 177 2.31 4.59 0.19
N MET A 178 1.10 4.05 0.04
CA MET A 178 0.85 2.64 -0.25
C MET A 178 -0.06 2.53 -1.47
N SER A 179 0.32 1.72 -2.46
CA SER A 179 -0.50 1.40 -3.63
C SER A 179 -0.86 -0.08 -3.64
N LEU A 180 -2.13 -0.35 -3.88
CA LEU A 180 -2.69 -1.69 -4.02
C LEU A 180 -3.15 -1.88 -5.46
N ASP A 181 -2.52 -2.80 -6.17
CA ASP A 181 -2.85 -3.12 -7.55
C ASP A 181 -3.79 -4.34 -7.60
N PHE A 182 -4.95 -4.15 -8.19
CA PHE A 182 -6.01 -5.15 -8.26
C PHE A 182 -6.19 -5.69 -9.66
N ALA A 183 -6.13 -7.00 -9.80
CA ALA A 183 -6.63 -7.72 -10.98
C ALA A 183 -8.17 -7.77 -10.90
N MET A 184 -8.84 -6.89 -11.65
CA MET A 184 -10.29 -6.67 -11.57
C MET A 184 -11.10 -7.92 -11.92
N ALA A 185 -10.68 -8.68 -12.94
CA ALA A 185 -11.35 -9.91 -13.36
C ALA A 185 -11.30 -11.00 -12.28
N ALA A 186 -10.16 -11.13 -11.59
CA ALA A 186 -9.95 -12.11 -10.53
C ALA A 186 -10.43 -11.60 -9.15
N LYS A 187 -10.73 -10.32 -9.02
CA LYS A 187 -11.02 -9.64 -7.75
C LYS A 187 -9.95 -9.89 -6.68
N LYS A 188 -8.69 -9.94 -7.10
CA LYS A 188 -7.55 -10.27 -6.25
C LYS A 188 -6.49 -9.19 -6.29
N LEU A 189 -5.77 -9.05 -5.19
CA LEU A 189 -4.60 -8.20 -5.11
C LEU A 189 -3.48 -8.83 -5.96
N ALA A 190 -2.95 -8.07 -6.91
CA ALA A 190 -1.85 -8.48 -7.79
C ALA A 190 -0.51 -8.01 -7.23
N ALA A 191 -0.44 -6.76 -6.76
CA ALA A 191 0.76 -6.20 -6.17
C ALA A 191 0.43 -5.20 -5.05
N LEU A 192 1.42 -4.96 -4.20
CA LEU A 192 1.43 -3.89 -3.22
C LEU A 192 2.77 -3.18 -3.31
N GLN A 193 2.74 -1.86 -3.32
CA GLN A 193 3.93 -1.03 -3.34
C GLN A 193 3.86 -0.03 -2.18
N VAL A 194 4.97 0.14 -1.46
CA VAL A 194 5.10 1.08 -0.35
C VAL A 194 6.31 1.96 -0.58
N ASN A 195 6.12 3.26 -0.40
CA ASN A 195 7.19 4.23 -0.25
C ASN A 195 7.05 4.86 1.13
N THR A 196 8.05 4.69 1.97
CA THR A 196 8.05 5.14 3.36
C THR A 196 9.48 5.45 3.81
N TYR A 197 9.71 5.62 5.10
CA TYR A 197 11.03 5.93 5.67
C TYR A 197 11.15 5.40 7.11
N VAL A 198 12.38 5.30 7.61
CA VAL A 198 12.69 4.93 8.99
C VAL A 198 13.11 6.18 9.77
N GLY A 199 12.29 6.60 10.73
CA GLY A 199 12.54 7.74 11.60
C GLY A 199 12.42 9.09 10.90
N ASP A 200 13.18 9.32 9.83
CA ASP A 200 13.26 10.57 9.10
C ASP A 200 13.13 10.34 7.59
N PRO A 201 12.47 11.26 6.83
CA PRO A 201 12.31 11.14 5.37
C PRO A 201 13.61 11.00 4.57
N SER A 202 14.75 11.39 5.14
CA SER A 202 16.07 11.16 4.51
C SER A 202 16.52 9.70 4.53
N ASN A 203 15.83 8.82 5.29
CA ASN A 203 16.05 7.39 5.34
C ASN A 203 14.92 6.61 4.63
N PRO A 204 14.77 6.75 3.30
CA PRO A 204 13.67 6.14 2.57
C PRO A 204 13.75 4.61 2.60
N VAL A 205 12.57 3.99 2.64
CA VAL A 205 12.39 2.55 2.49
C VAL A 205 11.32 2.32 1.44
N ARG A 206 11.59 1.43 0.50
CA ARG A 206 10.64 1.01 -0.54
C ARG A 206 10.40 -0.48 -0.43
N MET A 207 9.14 -0.86 -0.54
CA MET A 207 8.76 -2.28 -0.60
C MET A 207 7.88 -2.52 -1.82
N ALA A 208 8.13 -3.64 -2.49
CA ALA A 208 7.26 -4.17 -3.53
C ALA A 208 6.91 -5.62 -3.17
N VAL A 209 5.63 -5.94 -3.26
CA VAL A 209 5.10 -7.29 -3.03
C VAL A 209 4.35 -7.73 -4.28
N GLN A 210 4.66 -8.89 -4.80
CA GLN A 210 3.91 -9.58 -5.84
C GLN A 210 3.11 -10.70 -5.20
N PHE A 211 1.84 -10.80 -5.57
CA PHE A 211 0.95 -11.84 -5.09
C PHE A 211 0.71 -12.89 -6.16
N ALA A 212 0.54 -14.13 -5.73
CA ALA A 212 0.20 -15.25 -6.59
C ALA A 212 -0.90 -16.11 -5.95
N PRO A 213 -1.79 -16.72 -6.78
CA PRO A 213 -2.80 -17.63 -6.26
C PRO A 213 -2.23 -19.03 -6.01
N LEU A 214 -2.63 -19.66 -4.91
CA LEU A 214 -2.50 -21.08 -4.68
C LEU A 214 -3.54 -21.87 -5.53
N PRO A 215 -3.42 -23.19 -5.66
CA PRO A 215 -4.35 -24.02 -6.45
C PRO A 215 -5.83 -23.89 -6.04
N ASP A 216 -6.11 -23.61 -4.76
CA ASP A 216 -7.48 -23.38 -4.26
C ASP A 216 -7.95 -21.92 -4.43
N GLY A 217 -7.12 -21.09 -5.05
CA GLY A 217 -7.41 -19.70 -5.29
C GLY A 217 -7.03 -18.78 -4.12
N THR A 218 -6.53 -19.28 -2.99
CA THR A 218 -6.00 -18.44 -1.91
C THR A 218 -4.82 -17.61 -2.42
N ASN A 219 -4.85 -16.31 -2.20
CA ASN A 219 -3.81 -15.39 -2.66
C ASN A 219 -2.73 -15.23 -1.59
N HIS A 220 -1.47 -15.30 -2.00
CA HIS A 220 -0.35 -15.17 -1.06
C HIS A 220 0.73 -14.20 -1.59
N PRO A 221 1.49 -13.52 -0.72
CA PRO A 221 2.68 -12.81 -1.15
C PRO A 221 3.71 -13.83 -1.64
N ALA A 222 4.02 -13.80 -2.94
CA ALA A 222 4.95 -14.75 -3.55
C ALA A 222 6.39 -14.23 -3.53
N HIS A 223 6.56 -12.95 -3.89
CA HIS A 223 7.85 -12.30 -3.98
C HIS A 223 7.80 -10.92 -3.31
N ILE A 224 8.74 -10.64 -2.41
CA ILE A 224 8.82 -9.38 -1.67
C ILE A 224 10.24 -8.82 -1.81
N VAL A 225 10.33 -7.55 -2.20
CA VAL A 225 11.60 -6.82 -2.25
C VAL A 225 11.49 -5.59 -1.35
N VAL A 226 12.42 -5.46 -0.42
CA VAL A 226 12.56 -4.28 0.43
C VAL A 226 13.91 -3.63 0.13
N ASN A 227 13.89 -2.36 -0.22
CA ASN A 227 15.07 -1.55 -0.48
C ASN A 227 15.18 -0.42 0.55
N ALA A 228 16.33 -0.34 1.21
CA ALA A 228 16.67 0.72 2.15
C ALA A 228 17.99 1.37 1.71
N PRO A 229 17.94 2.33 0.77
CA PRO A 229 19.13 2.87 0.11
C PRO A 229 20.08 3.63 1.05
N ALA A 230 19.59 4.19 2.15
CA ALA A 230 20.43 4.86 3.16
C ALA A 230 21.53 3.94 3.75
N LYS A 231 21.30 2.64 3.75
CA LYS A 231 22.28 1.61 4.19
C LYS A 231 22.71 0.72 3.03
N ASN A 232 22.37 1.03 1.77
CA ASN A 232 22.57 0.16 0.60
C ASN A 232 22.08 -1.29 0.87
N LEU A 233 20.98 -1.43 1.60
CA LEU A 233 20.40 -2.69 2.00
C LEU A 233 19.25 -3.07 1.07
N GLN A 234 19.27 -4.31 0.61
CA GLN A 234 18.15 -4.95 -0.08
C GLN A 234 17.84 -6.28 0.60
N VAL A 235 16.57 -6.52 0.85
CA VAL A 235 16.06 -7.81 1.33
C VAL A 235 15.08 -8.34 0.30
N THR A 236 15.30 -9.56 -0.15
CA THR A 236 14.38 -10.27 -1.05
C THR A 236 13.84 -11.49 -0.31
N ILE A 237 12.53 -11.70 -0.36
CA ILE A 237 11.85 -12.83 0.26
C ILE A 237 11.02 -13.53 -0.82
N ASP A 238 11.30 -14.81 -1.03
CA ASP A 238 10.52 -15.68 -1.90
C ASP A 238 9.77 -16.71 -1.05
N ASN A 239 8.46 -16.65 -1.10
CA ASN A 239 7.58 -17.57 -0.39
C ASN A 239 7.17 -18.73 -1.29
N SER A 240 7.42 -19.95 -0.84
CA SER A 240 7.23 -21.17 -1.61
C SER A 240 6.75 -22.33 -0.75
N ASN A 241 6.49 -23.48 -1.38
CA ASN A 241 6.16 -24.73 -0.69
C ASN A 241 4.98 -24.59 0.30
N TYR A 242 3.92 -23.93 -0.15
CA TYR A 242 2.70 -23.82 0.63
C TYR A 242 2.04 -25.20 0.79
N GLN A 243 1.83 -25.61 2.04
CA GLN A 243 1.20 -26.87 2.42
C GLN A 243 0.05 -26.62 3.37
N ARG A 244 -1.09 -27.26 3.16
CA ARG A 244 -2.18 -27.21 4.14
C ARG A 244 -1.78 -27.89 5.43
N ILE A 245 -1.97 -27.18 6.54
CA ILE A 245 -1.83 -27.74 7.87
C ILE A 245 -3.04 -28.66 8.10
N ALA A 246 -2.78 -29.91 8.51
CA ALA A 246 -3.86 -30.81 8.92
C ALA A 246 -4.62 -30.19 10.10
N PRO A 247 -5.97 -30.32 10.13
CA PRO A 247 -6.79 -29.83 11.23
C PRO A 247 -6.47 -30.50 12.55
#